data_ecadfba8e34b419733bfe88efb417123
#
_entry.id   ecadfba8e34b419733bfe88efb417123
#
_cell.length_a   1.000
_cell.length_b   1.000
_cell.length_c   1.000
_cell.angle_alpha   90.00
_cell.angle_beta   90.00
_cell.angle_gamma   90.00
#
_symmetry.space_group_name_H-M   'P 1'
#
loop_
_entity.id
_entity.type
_entity.pdbx_description
1 polymer ?
#
loop_
_entity_poly.entity_id
_entity_poly.type
_entity_poly.pdbx_seq_one_letter_code
_entity_poly.pdbx_strand_id
1 'polypeptide(L)'
;MESTAYDAFQEGCRLLANASPHAAVVALERARDLEPDKGSIRETLGRAYFRTGRFAAASSEFSRAVEIDPVNDYALFGLGLSLLRVGDRSGARRPLKLAVAMRPEMDAYRDALSDAE
;
A
#
# COMPACT_ATOMS: atom_id res chain seq x y z
N MET A 1 -1.25 -25.42 -16.82
CA MET A 1 -0.77 -24.09 -17.22
C MET A 1 -0.23 -23.35 -15.99
N GLU A 2 0.96 -22.79 -16.10
CA GLU A 2 1.53 -22.06 -14.99
C GLU A 2 0.85 -20.70 -14.85
N SER A 3 0.59 -20.32 -13.60
CA SER A 3 0.07 -19.00 -13.27
C SER A 3 1.20 -17.99 -13.34
N THR A 4 0.97 -16.86 -13.99
CA THR A 4 1.95 -15.77 -14.09
C THR A 4 1.72 -14.75 -12.99
N ALA A 5 2.70 -13.85 -12.80
CA ALA A 5 2.52 -12.70 -11.90
C ALA A 5 1.31 -11.87 -12.32
N TYR A 6 1.11 -11.69 -13.62
CA TYR A 6 -0.04 -10.97 -14.15
C TYR A 6 -1.36 -11.64 -13.73
N ASP A 7 -1.46 -12.95 -13.90
CA ASP A 7 -2.67 -13.70 -13.53
C ASP A 7 -2.94 -13.60 -12.03
N ALA A 8 -1.91 -13.76 -11.21
CA ALA A 8 -2.04 -13.65 -9.76
C ALA A 8 -2.45 -12.24 -9.34
N PHE A 9 -1.89 -11.22 -9.99
CA PHE A 9 -2.24 -9.82 -9.72
C PHE A 9 -3.69 -9.53 -10.09
N GLN A 10 -4.14 -9.99 -11.27
CA GLN A 10 -5.53 -9.82 -11.70
C GLN A 10 -6.49 -10.48 -10.72
N GLU A 11 -6.17 -11.68 -10.28
CA GLU A 11 -6.99 -12.38 -9.28
C GLU A 11 -7.05 -11.61 -7.96
N GLY A 12 -5.90 -11.10 -7.51
CA GLY A 12 -5.84 -10.29 -6.29
C GLY A 12 -6.68 -9.03 -6.38
N CYS A 13 -6.60 -8.32 -7.50
CA CYS A 13 -7.40 -7.11 -7.72
C CYS A 13 -8.89 -7.43 -7.75
N ARG A 14 -9.26 -8.53 -8.40
CA ARG A 14 -10.66 -8.97 -8.45
C ARG A 14 -11.19 -9.27 -7.04
N LEU A 15 -10.39 -9.97 -6.25
CA LEU A 15 -10.79 -10.33 -4.88
C LEU A 15 -10.92 -9.10 -3.98
N LEU A 16 -10.04 -8.10 -4.13
CA LEU A 16 -10.17 -6.84 -3.41
C LEU A 16 -11.46 -6.11 -3.80
N ALA A 17 -11.75 -6.06 -5.10
CA ALA A 17 -12.96 -5.40 -5.60
C ALA A 17 -14.22 -6.09 -5.09
N ASN A 18 -14.17 -7.40 -4.86
CA ASN A 18 -15.29 -8.20 -4.37
C ASN A 18 -15.32 -8.29 -2.84
N ALA A 19 -14.63 -7.40 -2.15
CA ALA A 19 -14.57 -7.35 -0.69
C ALA A 19 -14.08 -8.65 -0.04
N SER A 20 -13.10 -9.29 -0.69
CA SER A 20 -12.46 -10.52 -0.18
C SER A 20 -10.96 -10.26 0.08
N PRO A 21 -10.62 -9.34 1.01
CA PRO A 21 -9.22 -8.90 1.16
C PRO A 21 -8.30 -10.00 1.68
N HIS A 22 -8.79 -10.94 2.49
CA HIS A 22 -7.94 -12.06 2.98
C HIS A 22 -7.53 -12.97 1.84
N ALA A 23 -8.47 -13.31 0.95
CA ALA A 23 -8.15 -14.12 -0.23
C ALA A 23 -7.24 -13.34 -1.20
N ALA A 24 -7.45 -12.03 -1.31
CA ALA A 24 -6.61 -11.17 -2.15
C ALA A 24 -5.16 -11.19 -1.70
N VAL A 25 -4.90 -11.19 -0.39
CA VAL A 25 -3.52 -11.26 0.15
C VAL A 25 -2.79 -12.46 -0.41
N VAL A 26 -3.42 -13.64 -0.42
CA VAL A 26 -2.78 -14.86 -0.91
C VAL A 26 -2.36 -14.72 -2.38
N ALA A 27 -3.28 -14.23 -3.23
CA ALA A 27 -3.00 -14.05 -4.65
C ALA A 27 -1.91 -12.98 -4.88
N LEU A 28 -1.98 -11.88 -4.12
CA LEU A 28 -1.04 -10.77 -4.28
C LEU A 28 0.35 -11.12 -3.75
N GLU A 29 0.46 -11.91 -2.68
CA GLU A 29 1.74 -12.42 -2.21
C GLU A 29 2.41 -13.28 -3.29
N ARG A 30 1.62 -14.12 -3.97
CA ARG A 30 2.14 -14.91 -5.09
C ARG A 30 2.64 -14.02 -6.22
N ALA A 31 1.87 -12.99 -6.59
CA ALA A 31 2.28 -12.05 -7.62
C ALA A 31 3.60 -11.36 -7.24
N ARG A 32 3.71 -10.90 -5.99
CA ARG A 32 4.93 -10.27 -5.48
C ARG A 32 6.14 -11.20 -5.56
N ASP A 33 5.95 -12.46 -5.17
CA ASP A 33 7.06 -13.43 -5.17
C ASP A 33 7.54 -13.72 -6.59
N LEU A 34 6.64 -13.67 -7.56
CA LEU A 34 6.99 -13.86 -8.97
C LEU A 34 7.64 -12.61 -9.59
N GLU A 35 7.21 -11.42 -9.19
CA GLU A 35 7.77 -10.14 -9.66
C GLU A 35 7.97 -9.18 -8.49
N PRO A 36 9.05 -9.33 -7.72
CA PRO A 36 9.23 -8.59 -6.46
C PRO A 36 9.48 -7.09 -6.63
N ASP A 37 9.86 -6.64 -7.82
CA ASP A 37 10.19 -5.22 -8.05
C ASP A 37 9.09 -4.46 -8.80
N LYS A 38 7.89 -5.01 -8.87
CA LYS A 38 6.77 -4.34 -9.53
C LYS A 38 5.99 -3.50 -8.53
N GLY A 39 6.07 -2.17 -8.68
CA GLY A 39 5.46 -1.23 -7.75
C GLY A 39 3.97 -1.37 -7.60
N SER A 40 3.23 -1.63 -8.70
CA SER A 40 1.78 -1.81 -8.66
C SER A 40 1.36 -3.01 -7.81
N ILE A 41 2.15 -4.08 -7.84
CA ILE A 41 1.88 -5.27 -7.02
C ILE A 41 2.13 -4.94 -5.53
N ARG A 42 3.25 -4.28 -5.24
CA ARG A 42 3.58 -3.89 -3.86
C ARG A 42 2.51 -2.98 -3.26
N GLU A 43 2.09 -1.97 -4.02
CA GLU A 43 1.05 -1.04 -3.58
C GLU A 43 -0.28 -1.76 -3.31
N THR A 44 -0.70 -2.62 -4.23
CA THR A 44 -1.97 -3.34 -4.10
C THR A 44 -1.93 -4.33 -2.94
N LEU A 45 -0.81 -5.02 -2.76
CA LEU A 45 -0.63 -5.90 -1.59
C LEU A 45 -0.65 -5.10 -0.28
N GLY A 46 -0.03 -3.91 -0.27
CA GLY A 46 -0.11 -3.01 0.88
C GLY A 46 -1.56 -2.68 1.23
N ARG A 47 -2.38 -2.37 0.23
CA ARG A 47 -3.82 -2.13 0.43
C ARG A 47 -4.54 -3.34 1.02
N ALA A 48 -4.24 -4.53 0.51
CA ALA A 48 -4.86 -5.76 1.01
C ALA A 48 -4.47 -6.04 2.46
N TYR A 49 -3.20 -5.88 2.80
CA TYR A 49 -2.74 -6.01 4.19
C TYR A 49 -3.42 -4.98 5.08
N PHE A 50 -3.53 -3.73 4.63
CA PHE A 50 -4.19 -2.67 5.42
C PHE A 50 -5.64 -3.05 5.70
N ARG A 51 -6.36 -3.52 4.70
CA ARG A 51 -7.77 -3.91 4.84
C ARG A 51 -7.97 -5.13 5.73
N THR A 52 -6.96 -5.96 5.89
CA THR A 52 -7.01 -7.11 6.79
C THR A 52 -6.45 -6.80 8.18
N GLY A 53 -6.07 -5.56 8.45
CA GLY A 53 -5.55 -5.14 9.75
C GLY A 53 -4.08 -5.46 9.97
N ARG A 54 -3.37 -5.89 8.94
CA ARG A 54 -1.94 -6.24 9.03
C ARG A 54 -1.10 -5.02 8.69
N PHE A 55 -1.11 -4.04 9.60
CA PHE A 55 -0.57 -2.71 9.32
C PHE A 55 0.96 -2.67 9.19
N ALA A 56 1.68 -3.46 9.99
CA ALA A 56 3.13 -3.54 9.86
C ALA A 56 3.53 -4.12 8.50
N ALA A 57 2.86 -5.19 8.06
CA ALA A 57 3.08 -5.78 6.74
C ALA A 57 2.72 -4.78 5.64
N ALA A 58 1.62 -4.05 5.81
CA ALA A 58 1.21 -3.01 4.86
C ALA A 58 2.30 -1.94 4.72
N SER A 59 2.84 -1.45 5.83
CA SER A 59 3.89 -0.42 5.80
C SER A 59 5.13 -0.90 5.04
N SER A 60 5.50 -2.18 5.19
CA SER A 60 6.63 -2.75 4.46
C SER A 60 6.39 -2.76 2.95
N GLU A 61 5.19 -3.15 2.52
CA GLU A 61 4.86 -3.18 1.09
C GLU A 61 4.77 -1.77 0.49
N PHE A 62 4.12 -0.84 1.19
CA PHE A 62 4.07 0.55 0.73
C PHE A 62 5.45 1.19 0.70
N SER A 63 6.30 0.91 1.68
CA SER A 63 7.67 1.41 1.70
C SER A 63 8.44 0.94 0.47
N ARG A 64 8.29 -0.34 0.11
CA ARG A 64 8.93 -0.88 -1.09
C ARG A 64 8.36 -0.23 -2.35
N ALA A 65 7.05 0.00 -2.41
CA ALA A 65 6.44 0.69 -3.54
C ALA A 65 7.00 2.11 -3.72
N VAL A 66 7.24 2.83 -2.62
CA VAL A 66 7.85 4.17 -2.63
C VAL A 66 9.30 4.11 -3.10
N GLU A 67 10.06 3.08 -2.69
CA GLU A 67 11.43 2.90 -3.19
C GLU A 67 11.45 2.71 -4.71
N ILE A 68 10.50 1.95 -5.24
CA ILE A 68 10.41 1.67 -6.68
C ILE A 68 9.95 2.92 -7.43
N ASP A 69 8.97 3.65 -6.89
CA ASP A 69 8.42 4.86 -7.51
C ASP A 69 8.22 5.95 -6.45
N PRO A 70 9.24 6.80 -6.23
CA PRO A 70 9.17 7.83 -5.18
C PRO A 70 8.09 8.90 -5.38
N VAL A 71 7.50 9.00 -6.56
CA VAL A 71 6.44 9.97 -6.84
C VAL A 71 5.03 9.36 -6.82
N ASN A 72 4.91 8.15 -6.29
CA ASN A 72 3.62 7.52 -6.09
C ASN A 72 2.98 8.07 -4.82
N ASP A 73 2.14 9.09 -4.97
CA ASP A 73 1.48 9.76 -3.84
C ASP A 73 0.59 8.82 -3.04
N TYR A 74 -0.10 7.91 -3.72
CA TYR A 74 -0.96 6.93 -3.02
C TYR A 74 -0.14 6.00 -2.12
N ALA A 75 1.00 5.52 -2.59
CA ALA A 75 1.87 4.66 -1.78
C ALA A 75 2.45 5.43 -0.59
N LEU A 76 2.80 6.71 -0.76
CA LEU A 76 3.24 7.56 0.34
C LEU A 76 2.13 7.72 1.39
N PHE A 77 0.91 7.95 0.94
CA PHE A 77 -0.26 8.04 1.83
C PHE A 77 -0.48 6.71 2.56
N GLY A 78 -0.46 5.59 1.84
CA GLY A 78 -0.62 4.25 2.42
C GLY A 78 0.44 3.94 3.46
N LEU A 79 1.70 4.31 3.17
CA LEU A 79 2.81 4.16 4.12
C LEU A 79 2.54 4.96 5.40
N GLY A 80 2.16 6.22 5.25
CA GLY A 80 1.85 7.08 6.40
C GLY A 80 0.72 6.55 7.24
N LEU A 81 -0.39 6.14 6.61
CA LEU A 81 -1.54 5.57 7.33
C LEU A 81 -1.14 4.29 8.07
N SER A 82 -0.38 3.43 7.43
CA SER A 82 0.06 2.17 8.05
C SER A 82 0.93 2.43 9.27
N LEU A 83 1.84 3.39 9.17
CA LEU A 83 2.71 3.79 10.28
C LEU A 83 1.90 4.38 11.43
N LEU A 84 0.88 5.19 11.14
CA LEU A 84 -0.02 5.70 12.19
C LEU A 84 -0.72 4.56 12.92
N ARG A 85 -1.16 3.54 12.19
CA ARG A 85 -1.85 2.39 12.79
C ARG A 85 -0.95 1.55 13.66
N VAL A 86 0.34 1.46 13.35
CA VAL A 86 1.29 0.76 14.24
C VAL A 86 1.82 1.66 15.37
N GLY A 87 1.38 2.91 15.43
CA GLY A 87 1.78 3.84 16.50
C GLY A 87 3.06 4.62 16.21
N ASP A 88 3.60 4.56 15.00
CA ASP A 88 4.78 5.32 14.62
C ASP A 88 4.39 6.66 14.00
N ARG A 89 3.94 7.56 14.85
CA ARG A 89 3.51 8.90 14.42
C ARG A 89 4.66 9.68 13.78
N SER A 90 5.82 9.62 14.38
CA SER A 90 6.99 10.33 13.90
C SER A 90 7.41 9.84 12.50
N GLY A 91 7.41 8.53 12.28
CA GLY A 91 7.73 7.96 10.98
C GLY A 91 6.69 8.24 9.89
N ALA A 92 5.45 8.49 10.30
CA ALA A 92 4.36 8.78 9.36
C ALA A 92 4.44 10.19 8.77
N ARG A 93 5.07 11.14 9.46
CA ARG A 93 5.02 12.56 9.06
C ARG A 93 5.63 12.83 7.69
N ARG A 94 6.81 12.29 7.43
CA ARG A 94 7.50 12.59 6.17
C ARG A 94 6.73 12.06 4.96
N PRO A 95 6.33 10.79 4.91
CA PRO A 95 5.54 10.32 3.75
C PRO A 95 4.23 11.09 3.58
N LEU A 96 3.56 11.46 4.67
CA LEU A 96 2.31 12.22 4.56
C LEU A 96 2.55 13.65 4.09
N LYS A 97 3.62 14.30 4.52
CA LYS A 97 3.97 15.63 4.01
C LYS A 97 4.24 15.59 2.51
N LEU A 98 4.95 14.56 2.04
CA LEU A 98 5.21 14.40 0.61
C LEU A 98 3.91 14.16 -0.18
N ALA A 99 3.02 13.32 0.34
CA ALA A 99 1.73 13.06 -0.31
C ALA A 99 0.91 14.35 -0.44
N VAL A 100 0.83 15.15 0.64
CA VAL A 100 0.14 16.44 0.62
C VAL A 100 0.77 17.40 -0.38
N ALA A 101 2.11 17.46 -0.42
CA ALA A 101 2.81 18.34 -1.36
C ALA A 101 2.50 17.97 -2.82
N MET A 102 2.36 16.68 -3.11
CA MET A 102 2.05 16.19 -4.46
C MET A 102 0.58 16.41 -4.84
N ARG A 103 -0.32 16.21 -3.88
CA ARG A 103 -1.77 16.29 -4.11
C ARG A 103 -2.44 17.09 -2.98
N PRO A 104 -2.23 18.42 -2.97
CA PRO A 104 -2.77 19.25 -1.88
C PRO A 104 -4.30 19.32 -1.84
N GLU A 105 -4.97 18.96 -2.95
CA GLU A 105 -6.43 18.92 -3.02
C GLU A 105 -7.04 17.67 -2.33
N MET A 106 -6.21 16.69 -1.98
CA MET A 106 -6.72 15.45 -1.37
C MET A 106 -6.94 15.65 0.13
N ASP A 107 -8.21 15.76 0.53
CA ASP A 107 -8.58 15.94 1.93
C ASP A 107 -8.05 14.81 2.81
N ALA A 108 -8.14 13.57 2.33
CA ALA A 108 -7.69 12.40 3.09
C ALA A 108 -6.20 12.49 3.44
N TYR A 109 -5.37 13.03 2.54
CA TYR A 109 -3.93 13.18 2.79
C TYR A 109 -3.68 14.23 3.88
N ARG A 110 -4.38 15.36 3.81
CA ARG A 110 -4.26 16.42 4.82
C ARG A 110 -4.74 15.97 6.18
N ASP A 111 -5.86 15.23 6.22
CA ASP A 111 -6.40 14.71 7.47
C ASP A 111 -5.41 13.74 8.13
N ALA A 112 -4.82 12.85 7.35
CA ALA A 112 -3.84 11.91 7.86
C ALA A 112 -2.59 12.64 8.41
N LEU A 113 -2.12 13.67 7.69
CA LEU A 113 -0.99 14.46 8.17
C LEU A 113 -1.32 15.15 9.49
N SER A 114 -2.52 15.70 9.62
CA SER A 114 -2.99 16.31 10.87
C SER A 114 -2.94 15.30 12.03
N ASP A 115 -3.34 14.06 11.77
CA ASP A 115 -3.30 13.00 12.78
C ASP A 115 -1.87 12.63 13.19
N ALA A 116 -0.89 12.87 12.33
CA ALA A 116 0.52 12.56 12.59
C ALA A 116 1.25 13.68 13.36
N GLU A 117 0.67 14.87 13.43
CA GLU A 117 1.29 16.04 14.06
C GLU A 117 1.02 16.20 15.56
#